data_a1db54013adea657631bd1416d363cae
#
_entry.id   a1db54013adea657631bd1416d363cae
#
_cell.length_a   1.000
_cell.length_b   1.000
_cell.length_c   1.000
_cell.angle_alpha   90.00
_cell.angle_beta   90.00
_cell.angle_gamma   90.00
#
_symmetry.space_group_name_H-M   'P 1'
#
loop_
_entity.id
_entity.type
_entity.pdbx_description
1 polymer ?
#
loop_
_entity_poly.entity_id
_entity_poly.type
_entity_poly.pdbx_seq_one_letter_code
_entity_poly.pdbx_strand_id
1 'polypeptide(L)'
;GAADEADWKPAKAGTRRRVVVVGGGIAGLEAAWVAAARGHEVTLFGASADVGGKTRLHARLPGGESLSSVYDYQQVMAKLHGVRMELGVRATADDVRSCDPDTVLLASGSTLGWPTSLPEIWREDGFVPDARTLALGLLDRHQRQPGTAVLFDQDHTEGTYAVVELQHGLFDRVVVLTPRAMIAEDVALVTRQGIQRRFHEKGIQVVPFAEPMWSDTMEGD
;
A
#
# COMPACT_ATOMS: atom_id res chain seq x y z
N GLY A 1 -17.13 -19.78 -14.13
CA GLY A 1 -16.00 -19.31 -14.11
C GLY A 1 -14.75 -19.97 -13.59
N ALA A 2 -14.68 -20.46 -12.38
CA ALA A 2 -13.40 -20.88 -11.78
C ALA A 2 -12.78 -22.16 -12.36
N ALA A 3 -13.51 -22.94 -13.15
CA ALA A 3 -13.00 -24.22 -13.69
C ALA A 3 -11.93 -24.03 -14.79
N ASP A 4 -11.92 -22.90 -15.49
CA ASP A 4 -10.99 -22.65 -16.59
C ASP A 4 -9.69 -21.96 -16.13
N GLU A 5 -9.64 -21.44 -14.90
CA GLU A 5 -8.49 -20.70 -14.37
C GLU A 5 -7.31 -21.61 -14.03
N ALA A 6 -7.58 -22.86 -13.61
CA ALA A 6 -6.54 -23.83 -13.23
C ALA A 6 -5.61 -24.21 -14.40
N ASP A 7 -6.12 -24.14 -15.64
CA ASP A 7 -5.37 -24.48 -16.85
C ASP A 7 -4.86 -23.25 -17.61
N TRP A 8 -5.12 -22.03 -17.10
CA TRP A 8 -4.67 -20.81 -17.76
C TRP A 8 -3.15 -20.72 -17.77
N LYS A 9 -2.58 -20.63 -18.95
CA LYS A 9 -1.15 -20.40 -19.16
C LYS A 9 -0.96 -19.22 -20.09
N PRO A 10 -0.02 -18.31 -19.80
CA PRO A 10 0.29 -17.22 -20.70
C PRO A 10 0.69 -17.75 -22.08
N ALA A 11 0.00 -17.30 -23.12
CA ALA A 11 0.35 -17.66 -24.49
C ALA A 11 1.76 -17.17 -24.82
N LYS A 12 2.57 -17.99 -25.51
CA LYS A 12 3.91 -17.62 -25.93
C LYS A 12 3.85 -16.44 -26.90
N ALA A 13 4.78 -15.52 -26.76
CA ALA A 13 4.96 -14.42 -27.69
C ALA A 13 5.57 -14.90 -29.00
N GLY A 14 5.14 -14.30 -30.12
CA GLY A 14 5.74 -14.60 -31.43
C GLY A 14 7.18 -14.11 -31.56
N THR A 15 7.54 -13.03 -30.88
CA THR A 15 8.87 -12.43 -30.87
C THR A 15 9.35 -12.20 -29.43
N ARG A 16 10.52 -12.73 -29.08
CA ARG A 16 11.17 -12.47 -27.79
C ARG A 16 11.64 -11.02 -27.75
N ARG A 17 11.41 -10.36 -26.62
CA ARG A 17 11.80 -8.99 -26.34
C ARG A 17 12.51 -8.89 -25.00
N ARG A 18 13.33 -7.85 -24.83
CA ARG A 18 13.90 -7.44 -23.55
C ARG A 18 12.91 -6.45 -22.90
N VAL A 19 12.38 -6.82 -21.75
CA VAL A 19 11.40 -6.06 -21.02
C VAL A 19 11.99 -5.63 -19.68
N VAL A 20 11.97 -4.33 -19.40
CA VAL A 20 12.32 -3.80 -18.09
C VAL A 20 11.07 -3.38 -17.36
N VAL A 21 10.92 -3.85 -16.12
CA VAL A 21 9.82 -3.45 -15.22
C VAL A 21 10.40 -2.64 -14.08
N VAL A 22 9.89 -1.44 -13.86
CA VAL A 22 10.31 -0.56 -12.76
C VAL A 22 9.23 -0.53 -11.69
N GLY A 23 9.50 -1.18 -10.56
CA GLY A 23 8.62 -1.30 -9.41
C GLY A 23 8.35 -2.74 -9.00
N GLY A 24 8.81 -3.14 -7.81
CA GLY A 24 8.65 -4.48 -7.22
C GLY A 24 7.34 -4.68 -6.44
N GLY A 25 6.31 -3.84 -6.68
CA GLY A 25 4.97 -4.03 -6.15
C GLY A 25 4.19 -5.13 -6.89
N ILE A 26 2.94 -5.40 -6.46
CA ILE A 26 2.11 -6.47 -7.06
C ILE A 26 1.88 -6.29 -8.56
N ALA A 27 1.70 -5.05 -9.03
CA ALA A 27 1.50 -4.78 -10.45
C ALA A 27 2.77 -5.08 -11.27
N GLY A 28 3.94 -4.67 -10.76
CA GLY A 28 5.22 -4.94 -11.43
C GLY A 28 5.61 -6.42 -11.40
N LEU A 29 5.40 -7.09 -10.28
CA LEU A 29 5.63 -8.54 -10.18
C LEU A 29 4.75 -9.32 -11.16
N GLU A 30 3.44 -8.98 -11.23
CA GLU A 30 2.53 -9.62 -12.17
C GLU A 30 2.99 -9.42 -13.60
N ALA A 31 3.29 -8.17 -13.99
CA ALA A 31 3.77 -7.85 -15.32
C ALA A 31 5.08 -8.61 -15.65
N ALA A 32 5.99 -8.69 -14.69
CA ALA A 32 7.29 -9.32 -14.90
C ALA A 32 7.18 -10.82 -15.12
N TRP A 33 6.49 -11.55 -14.22
CA TRP A 33 6.39 -13.00 -14.36
C TRP A 33 5.56 -13.41 -15.58
N VAL A 34 4.46 -12.70 -15.89
CA VAL A 34 3.65 -12.98 -17.08
C VAL A 34 4.45 -12.74 -18.36
N ALA A 35 5.21 -11.63 -18.45
CA ALA A 35 6.07 -11.37 -19.59
C ALA A 35 7.14 -12.47 -19.76
N ALA A 36 7.79 -12.89 -18.68
CA ALA A 36 8.78 -13.96 -18.70
C ALA A 36 8.17 -15.33 -19.08
N ALA A 37 6.98 -15.64 -18.54
CA ALA A 37 6.23 -16.84 -18.90
C ALA A 37 5.86 -16.88 -20.39
N ARG A 38 5.65 -15.71 -21.01
CA ARG A 38 5.43 -15.58 -22.47
C ARG A 38 6.69 -15.73 -23.30
N GLY A 39 7.87 -15.77 -22.68
CA GLY A 39 9.16 -16.01 -23.33
C GLY A 39 10.02 -14.78 -23.54
N HIS A 40 9.64 -13.64 -22.95
CA HIS A 40 10.46 -12.42 -22.95
C HIS A 40 11.61 -12.57 -21.95
N GLU A 41 12.67 -11.80 -22.16
CA GLU A 41 13.76 -11.59 -21.20
C GLU A 41 13.38 -10.41 -20.32
N VAL A 42 13.27 -10.64 -18.98
CA VAL A 42 12.69 -9.65 -18.07
C VAL A 42 13.65 -9.30 -16.96
N THR A 43 13.90 -7.99 -16.79
CA THR A 43 14.56 -7.42 -15.62
C THR A 43 13.57 -6.57 -14.85
N LEU A 44 13.45 -6.83 -13.54
CA LEU A 44 12.60 -6.06 -12.62
C LEU A 44 13.47 -5.31 -11.63
N PHE A 45 13.31 -3.99 -11.55
CA PHE A 45 13.91 -3.14 -10.52
C PHE A 45 12.92 -2.86 -9.39
N GLY A 46 13.36 -3.07 -8.15
CA GLY A 46 12.60 -2.74 -6.95
C GLY A 46 13.39 -1.87 -5.99
N ALA A 47 12.84 -0.71 -5.60
CA ALA A 47 13.51 0.22 -4.68
C ALA A 47 13.69 -0.35 -3.26
N SER A 48 12.84 -1.28 -2.85
CA SER A 48 12.94 -1.98 -1.57
C SER A 48 13.72 -3.28 -1.71
N ALA A 49 14.34 -3.74 -0.61
CA ALA A 49 15.02 -5.03 -0.55
C ALA A 49 14.05 -6.21 -0.73
N ASP A 50 12.79 -5.98 -0.43
CA ASP A 50 11.71 -6.97 -0.55
C ASP A 50 10.71 -6.56 -1.63
N VAL A 51 10.06 -7.58 -2.22
CA VAL A 51 8.95 -7.41 -3.16
C VAL A 51 7.60 -7.21 -2.44
N GLY A 52 6.55 -6.84 -3.19
CA GLY A 52 5.18 -6.68 -2.68
C GLY A 52 4.77 -5.21 -2.50
N GLY A 53 5.71 -4.27 -2.42
CA GLY A 53 5.44 -2.85 -2.32
C GLY A 53 4.52 -2.51 -1.13
N LYS A 54 3.54 -1.62 -1.34
CA LYS A 54 2.59 -1.24 -0.28
C LYS A 54 1.70 -2.39 0.21
N THR A 55 1.45 -3.41 -0.61
CA THR A 55 0.68 -4.59 -0.21
C THR A 55 1.38 -5.35 0.92
N ARG A 56 2.72 -5.33 0.94
CA ARG A 56 3.50 -5.91 2.04
C ARG A 56 3.25 -5.19 3.37
N LEU A 57 3.09 -3.88 3.37
CA LEU A 57 2.67 -3.13 4.55
C LEU A 57 1.25 -3.54 4.96
N HIS A 58 0.31 -3.55 4.02
CA HIS A 58 -1.08 -3.90 4.30
C HIS A 58 -1.23 -5.33 4.84
N ALA A 59 -0.40 -6.28 4.38
CA ALA A 59 -0.38 -7.66 4.90
C ALA A 59 0.04 -7.77 6.38
N ARG A 60 0.66 -6.74 6.93
CA ARG A 60 1.04 -6.65 8.36
C ARG A 60 -0.01 -5.94 9.21
N LEU A 61 -1.02 -5.32 8.59
CA LEU A 61 -2.09 -4.62 9.28
C LEU A 61 -3.23 -5.56 9.64
N PRO A 62 -4.06 -5.24 10.66
CA PRO A 62 -5.19 -6.03 11.05
C PRO A 62 -6.13 -6.35 9.88
N GLY A 63 -6.44 -7.63 9.67
CA GLY A 63 -7.31 -8.11 8.59
C GLY A 63 -6.66 -8.19 7.21
N GLY A 64 -5.38 -7.85 7.08
CA GLY A 64 -4.62 -7.89 5.84
C GLY A 64 -3.74 -9.14 5.65
N GLU A 65 -3.69 -10.04 6.61
CA GLU A 65 -2.73 -11.15 6.70
C GLU A 65 -2.69 -12.04 5.45
N SER A 66 -3.85 -12.26 4.82
CA SER A 66 -3.96 -13.07 3.59
C SER A 66 -3.37 -12.40 2.35
N LEU A 67 -3.13 -11.08 2.38
CA LEU A 67 -2.58 -10.35 1.24
C LEU A 67 -1.14 -10.75 0.89
N SER A 68 -0.41 -11.35 1.84
CA SER A 68 0.93 -11.87 1.58
C SER A 68 0.95 -12.92 0.48
N SER A 69 -0.08 -13.76 0.40
CA SER A 69 -0.19 -14.82 -0.59
C SER A 69 -0.09 -14.33 -2.04
N VAL A 70 -0.51 -13.08 -2.29
CA VAL A 70 -0.48 -12.48 -3.64
C VAL A 70 0.97 -12.29 -4.10
N TYR A 71 1.76 -11.53 -3.35
CA TYR A 71 3.14 -11.26 -3.76
C TYR A 71 4.07 -12.46 -3.56
N ASP A 72 3.77 -13.36 -2.61
CA ASP A 72 4.50 -14.62 -2.43
C ASP A 72 4.35 -15.51 -3.67
N TYR A 73 3.11 -15.69 -4.16
CA TYR A 73 2.85 -16.39 -5.41
C TYR A 73 3.57 -15.75 -6.59
N GLN A 74 3.42 -14.44 -6.76
CA GLN A 74 4.05 -13.71 -7.87
C GLN A 74 5.57 -13.81 -7.83
N GLN A 75 6.19 -13.75 -6.64
CA GLN A 75 7.63 -13.90 -6.48
C GLN A 75 8.10 -15.32 -6.89
N VAL A 76 7.36 -16.36 -6.50
CA VAL A 76 7.64 -17.74 -6.90
C VAL A 76 7.55 -17.86 -8.42
N MET A 77 6.50 -17.32 -9.04
CA MET A 77 6.33 -17.34 -10.49
C MET A 77 7.42 -16.56 -11.23
N ALA A 78 7.82 -15.41 -10.71
CA ALA A 78 8.92 -14.63 -11.28
C ALA A 78 10.23 -15.39 -11.27
N LYS A 79 10.57 -16.04 -10.16
CA LYS A 79 11.76 -16.93 -10.06
C LYS A 79 11.67 -18.13 -10.98
N LEU A 80 10.52 -18.81 -11.03
CA LEU A 80 10.28 -19.97 -11.88
C LEU A 80 10.48 -19.66 -13.36
N HIS A 81 10.07 -18.47 -13.80
CA HIS A 81 10.19 -18.03 -15.19
C HIS A 81 11.48 -17.25 -15.50
N GLY A 82 12.42 -17.17 -14.55
CA GLY A 82 13.74 -16.58 -14.78
C GLY A 82 13.75 -15.06 -14.87
N VAL A 83 12.85 -14.38 -14.16
CA VAL A 83 12.91 -12.90 -14.03
C VAL A 83 14.16 -12.52 -13.24
N ARG A 84 14.99 -11.65 -13.83
CA ARG A 84 16.11 -11.02 -13.14
C ARG A 84 15.57 -9.92 -12.21
N MET A 85 15.69 -10.10 -10.90
CA MET A 85 15.22 -9.13 -9.92
C MET A 85 16.38 -8.38 -9.30
N GLU A 86 16.42 -7.06 -9.52
CA GLU A 86 17.37 -6.09 -8.94
C GLU A 86 16.63 -5.33 -7.82
N LEU A 87 16.71 -5.88 -6.60
CA LEU A 87 16.03 -5.34 -5.42
C LEU A 87 16.96 -4.42 -4.61
N GLY A 88 16.39 -3.49 -3.85
CA GLY A 88 17.15 -2.45 -3.14
C GLY A 88 17.69 -1.35 -4.07
N VAL A 89 17.24 -1.32 -5.33
CA VAL A 89 17.71 -0.39 -6.35
C VAL A 89 16.59 0.55 -6.77
N ARG A 90 16.73 1.84 -6.46
CA ARG A 90 15.87 2.89 -7.03
C ARG A 90 16.41 3.21 -8.43
N ALA A 91 15.91 2.48 -9.43
CA ALA A 91 16.37 2.60 -10.80
C ALA A 91 16.26 4.02 -11.35
N THR A 92 17.32 4.48 -11.95
CA THR A 92 17.39 5.69 -12.76
C THR A 92 17.05 5.39 -14.22
N ALA A 93 16.90 6.44 -15.03
CA ALA A 93 16.72 6.27 -16.47
C ALA A 93 17.96 5.61 -17.13
N ASP A 94 19.16 5.82 -16.58
CA ASP A 94 20.40 5.24 -17.10
C ASP A 94 20.51 3.75 -16.76
N ASP A 95 20.07 3.34 -15.55
CA ASP A 95 19.98 1.93 -15.20
C ASP A 95 19.04 1.18 -16.16
N VAL A 96 17.89 1.77 -16.47
CA VAL A 96 16.93 1.19 -17.42
C VAL A 96 17.55 1.12 -18.82
N ARG A 97 18.17 2.19 -19.31
CA ARG A 97 18.81 2.22 -20.65
C ARG A 97 19.94 1.21 -20.76
N SER A 98 20.70 0.98 -19.68
CA SER A 98 21.82 0.02 -19.68
C SER A 98 21.38 -1.42 -19.97
N CYS A 99 20.10 -1.74 -19.72
CA CYS A 99 19.49 -3.02 -20.07
C CYS A 99 19.12 -3.14 -21.55
N ASP A 100 19.27 -2.07 -22.33
CA ASP A 100 18.89 -2.00 -23.76
C ASP A 100 17.49 -2.56 -24.03
N PRO A 101 16.42 -2.03 -23.38
CA PRO A 101 15.10 -2.62 -23.41
C PRO A 101 14.37 -2.33 -24.72
N ASP A 102 13.61 -3.33 -25.22
CA ASP A 102 12.61 -3.13 -26.27
C ASP A 102 11.32 -2.51 -25.73
N THR A 103 11.05 -2.73 -24.42
CA THR A 103 9.84 -2.24 -23.75
C THR A 103 10.14 -1.96 -22.27
N VAL A 104 9.62 -0.85 -21.76
CA VAL A 104 9.68 -0.49 -20.33
C VAL A 104 8.26 -0.40 -19.77
N LEU A 105 8.04 -1.06 -18.62
CA LEU A 105 6.80 -0.98 -17.86
C LEU A 105 7.04 -0.24 -16.55
N LEU A 106 6.35 0.87 -16.36
CA LEU A 106 6.41 1.64 -15.12
C LEU A 106 5.31 1.20 -14.16
N ALA A 107 5.71 0.59 -13.04
CA ALA A 107 4.84 0.12 -11.97
C ALA A 107 5.31 0.64 -10.60
N SER A 108 5.79 1.89 -10.56
CA SER A 108 6.43 2.52 -9.40
C SER A 108 5.49 2.79 -8.21
N GLY A 109 4.19 2.54 -8.40
CA GLY A 109 3.18 2.72 -7.35
C GLY A 109 2.77 4.18 -7.16
N SER A 110 2.34 4.50 -5.94
CA SER A 110 1.86 5.84 -5.57
C SER A 110 2.37 6.24 -4.19
N THR A 111 2.53 7.54 -3.98
CA THR A 111 2.73 8.17 -2.68
C THR A 111 1.40 8.76 -2.20
N LEU A 112 1.24 8.91 -0.88
CA LEU A 112 0.12 9.68 -0.34
C LEU A 112 0.38 11.16 -0.60
N GLY A 113 -0.63 11.86 -1.14
CA GLY A 113 -0.61 13.30 -1.28
C GLY A 113 -0.88 13.97 0.07
N TRP A 114 -0.33 15.17 0.26
CA TRP A 114 -0.69 16.00 1.40
C TRP A 114 -2.03 16.69 1.13
N PRO A 115 -2.98 16.70 2.11
CA PRO A 115 -4.25 17.38 1.94
C PRO A 115 -4.05 18.88 1.79
N THR A 116 -4.68 19.52 0.81
CA THR A 116 -4.58 20.95 0.57
C THR A 116 -5.24 21.79 1.68
N SER A 117 -6.10 21.19 2.49
CA SER A 117 -6.74 21.81 3.66
C SER A 117 -5.83 21.90 4.89
N LEU A 118 -4.69 21.18 4.89
CA LEU A 118 -3.75 21.18 6.01
C LEU A 118 -2.52 22.05 5.70
N PRO A 119 -1.98 22.77 6.70
CA PRO A 119 -0.73 23.52 6.54
C PRO A 119 0.43 22.60 6.13
N GLU A 120 1.18 23.00 5.10
CA GLU A 120 2.35 22.23 4.62
C GLU A 120 3.42 22.05 5.70
N ILE A 121 3.56 23.05 6.61
CA ILE A 121 4.52 23.02 7.71
C ILE A 121 4.35 21.81 8.63
N TRP A 122 3.13 21.31 8.80
CA TRP A 122 2.90 20.11 9.62
C TRP A 122 3.56 18.85 9.05
N ARG A 123 3.67 18.80 7.72
CA ARG A 123 4.39 17.72 7.03
C ARG A 123 5.89 17.93 7.10
N GLU A 124 6.36 19.16 6.86
CA GLU A 124 7.78 19.51 6.81
C GLU A 124 8.47 19.30 8.16
N ASP A 125 7.81 19.68 9.25
CA ASP A 125 8.30 19.49 10.61
C ASP A 125 8.10 18.07 11.14
N GLY A 126 7.43 17.19 10.36
CA GLY A 126 7.14 15.81 10.76
C GLY A 126 6.11 15.70 11.89
N PHE A 127 5.37 16.76 12.18
CA PHE A 127 4.36 16.82 13.25
C PHE A 127 3.19 15.87 12.98
N VAL A 128 2.73 15.79 11.74
CA VAL A 128 1.66 14.88 11.32
C VAL A 128 2.21 13.92 10.27
N PRO A 129 2.48 12.66 10.60
CA PRO A 129 2.90 11.66 9.63
C PRO A 129 1.72 11.21 8.75
N ASP A 130 2.00 10.82 7.51
CA ASP A 130 1.01 10.09 6.73
C ASP A 130 0.72 8.70 7.31
N ALA A 131 -0.46 8.14 6.96
CA ALA A 131 -0.93 6.87 7.53
C ALA A 131 0.03 5.68 7.31
N ARG A 132 0.79 5.64 6.20
CA ARG A 132 1.74 4.56 5.93
C ARG A 132 3.01 4.69 6.77
N THR A 133 3.52 5.91 6.89
CA THR A 133 4.67 6.23 7.76
C THR A 133 4.34 5.94 9.22
N LEU A 134 3.15 6.37 9.66
CA LEU A 134 2.65 6.06 11.00
C LEU A 134 2.55 4.56 11.24
N ALA A 135 1.94 3.82 10.32
CA ALA A 135 1.77 2.36 10.43
C ALA A 135 3.11 1.65 10.61
N LEU A 136 4.13 2.00 9.80
CA LEU A 136 5.47 1.43 9.92
C LEU A 136 6.07 1.67 11.31
N GLY A 137 5.89 2.87 11.88
CA GLY A 137 6.37 3.19 13.23
C GLY A 137 5.60 2.50 14.36
N LEU A 138 4.36 2.07 14.11
CA LEU A 138 3.50 1.43 15.11
C LEU A 138 3.56 -0.10 15.09
N LEU A 139 3.87 -0.72 13.95
CA LEU A 139 3.81 -2.18 13.78
C LEU A 139 4.72 -2.97 14.72
N ASP A 140 5.82 -2.37 15.16
CA ASP A 140 6.77 -3.02 16.07
C ASP A 140 6.54 -2.60 17.54
N ARG A 141 5.49 -1.83 17.83
CA ARG A 141 5.10 -1.45 19.19
C ARG A 141 4.14 -2.48 19.77
N HIS A 142 4.44 -2.93 20.97
CA HIS A 142 3.63 -3.92 21.69
C HIS A 142 3.01 -3.37 22.99
N GLN A 143 3.41 -2.16 23.39
CA GLN A 143 2.89 -1.53 24.59
C GLN A 143 1.83 -0.50 24.24
N ARG A 144 0.72 -0.55 24.97
CA ARG A 144 -0.33 0.43 24.85
C ARG A 144 0.15 1.81 25.30
N GLN A 145 -0.19 2.83 24.53
CA GLN A 145 0.14 4.22 24.82
C GLN A 145 -1.10 4.91 25.39
N PRO A 146 -0.95 5.71 26.46
CA PRO A 146 -2.06 6.52 26.98
C PRO A 146 -2.45 7.59 25.96
N GLY A 147 -3.72 8.02 26.00
CA GLY A 147 -4.21 9.12 25.20
C GLY A 147 -5.04 8.72 24.00
N THR A 148 -5.28 9.69 23.13
CA THR A 148 -6.15 9.57 21.96
C THR A 148 -5.35 9.64 20.67
N ALA A 149 -5.43 8.61 19.85
CA ALA A 149 -4.95 8.68 18.48
C ALA A 149 -6.05 9.29 17.58
N VAL A 150 -5.66 10.26 16.74
CA VAL A 150 -6.56 10.89 15.78
C VAL A 150 -6.06 10.58 14.37
N LEU A 151 -6.97 10.10 13.50
CA LEU A 151 -6.69 9.91 12.10
C LEU A 151 -7.62 10.81 11.28
N PHE A 152 -7.03 11.59 10.36
CA PHE A 152 -7.76 12.38 9.37
C PHE A 152 -7.86 11.58 8.07
N ASP A 153 -9.08 11.15 7.74
CA ASP A 153 -9.36 10.28 6.60
C ASP A 153 -9.65 11.10 5.35
N GLN A 154 -8.71 11.09 4.42
CA GLN A 154 -8.81 11.79 3.13
C GLN A 154 -8.88 10.82 1.94
N ASP A 155 -8.31 9.61 2.08
CA ASP A 155 -8.15 8.69 0.96
C ASP A 155 -9.25 7.61 0.88
N HIS A 156 -10.03 7.44 1.95
CA HIS A 156 -11.17 6.52 2.05
C HIS A 156 -10.85 5.07 1.65
N THR A 157 -9.59 4.62 1.83
CA THR A 157 -9.15 3.27 1.44
C THR A 157 -9.17 2.29 2.59
N GLU A 158 -9.31 0.99 2.28
CA GLU A 158 -9.25 -0.09 3.27
C GLU A 158 -7.95 -0.08 4.09
N GLY A 159 -6.83 0.31 3.46
CA GLY A 159 -5.55 0.40 4.13
C GLY A 159 -5.55 1.42 5.26
N THR A 160 -6.18 2.57 5.07
CA THR A 160 -6.33 3.61 6.10
C THR A 160 -7.13 3.10 7.29
N TYR A 161 -8.22 2.38 7.05
CA TYR A 161 -9.03 1.81 8.14
C TYR A 161 -8.32 0.68 8.87
N ALA A 162 -7.48 -0.08 8.21
CA ALA A 162 -6.61 -1.06 8.87
C ALA A 162 -5.56 -0.39 9.79
N VAL A 163 -5.07 0.80 9.43
CA VAL A 163 -4.22 1.62 10.33
C VAL A 163 -4.99 2.10 11.55
N VAL A 164 -6.25 2.51 11.38
CA VAL A 164 -7.12 2.87 12.52
C VAL A 164 -7.31 1.69 13.48
N GLU A 165 -7.49 0.49 12.95
CA GLU A 165 -7.61 -0.72 13.79
C GLU A 165 -6.29 -1.08 14.49
N LEU A 166 -5.14 -0.83 13.87
CA LEU A 166 -3.82 -0.94 14.52
C LEU A 166 -3.70 0.06 15.67
N GLN A 167 -4.07 1.33 15.44
CA GLN A 167 -4.09 2.36 16.49
C GLN A 167 -5.00 1.96 17.66
N HIS A 168 -6.17 1.40 17.38
CA HIS A 168 -7.09 0.93 18.44
C HIS A 168 -6.46 -0.13 19.35
N GLY A 169 -5.59 -0.98 18.82
CA GLY A 169 -4.82 -1.94 19.62
C GLY A 169 -3.76 -1.29 20.53
N LEU A 170 -3.33 -0.08 20.21
CA LEU A 170 -2.19 0.57 20.83
C LEU A 170 -2.53 1.81 21.67
N PHE A 171 -3.69 2.44 21.49
CA PHE A 171 -4.08 3.65 22.20
C PHE A 171 -5.36 3.45 23.01
N ASP A 172 -5.57 4.31 24.01
CA ASP A 172 -6.77 4.23 24.87
C ASP A 172 -8.04 4.59 24.11
N ARG A 173 -7.93 5.52 23.18
CA ARG A 173 -9.02 6.02 22.35
C ARG A 173 -8.56 6.26 20.93
N VAL A 174 -9.45 6.03 19.97
CA VAL A 174 -9.20 6.38 18.56
C VAL A 174 -10.37 7.18 18.01
N VAL A 175 -10.05 8.26 17.31
CA VAL A 175 -11.00 9.15 16.65
C VAL A 175 -10.62 9.25 15.18
N VAL A 176 -11.59 9.07 14.31
CA VAL A 176 -11.43 9.30 12.86
C VAL A 176 -12.21 10.55 12.48
N LEU A 177 -11.51 11.54 11.93
CA LEU A 177 -12.11 12.72 11.32
C LEU A 177 -12.24 12.48 9.82
N THR A 178 -13.37 12.85 9.24
CA THR A 178 -13.55 12.81 7.79
C THR A 178 -14.34 14.04 7.31
N PRO A 179 -13.93 14.70 6.21
CA PRO A 179 -14.68 15.82 5.64
C PRO A 179 -15.98 15.34 4.96
N ARG A 180 -16.13 14.03 4.73
CA ARG A 180 -17.30 13.45 4.09
C ARG A 180 -18.40 13.06 5.10
N ALA A 181 -19.57 12.69 4.58
CA ALA A 181 -20.72 12.27 5.40
C ALA A 181 -20.47 10.95 6.16
N MET A 182 -19.59 10.09 5.64
CA MET A 182 -19.25 8.81 6.23
C MET A 182 -17.85 8.37 5.82
N ILE A 183 -17.29 7.43 6.58
CA ILE A 183 -16.05 6.73 6.21
C ILE A 183 -16.30 5.71 5.10
N ALA A 184 -15.25 5.35 4.37
CA ALA A 184 -15.25 4.27 3.36
C ALA A 184 -16.27 4.49 2.21
N GLU A 185 -16.55 5.74 1.84
CA GLU A 185 -17.51 6.05 0.77
C GLU A 185 -17.10 5.44 -0.58
N ASP A 186 -15.81 5.40 -0.88
CA ASP A 186 -15.26 4.89 -2.14
C ASP A 186 -14.99 3.38 -2.12
N VAL A 187 -15.27 2.72 -0.98
CA VAL A 187 -15.09 1.27 -0.82
C VAL A 187 -16.39 0.52 -1.19
N ALA A 188 -16.25 -0.69 -1.73
CA ALA A 188 -17.39 -1.53 -2.07
C ALA A 188 -18.33 -1.72 -0.86
N LEU A 189 -19.64 -1.71 -1.11
CA LEU A 189 -20.68 -1.69 -0.07
C LEU A 189 -20.47 -2.75 1.03
N VAL A 190 -20.17 -3.98 0.65
CA VAL A 190 -19.99 -5.09 1.61
C VAL A 190 -18.78 -4.84 2.52
N THR A 191 -17.67 -4.39 1.94
CA THR A 191 -16.46 -4.04 2.69
C THR A 191 -16.71 -2.85 3.61
N ARG A 192 -17.40 -1.80 3.12
CA ARG A 192 -17.78 -0.64 3.92
C ARG A 192 -18.62 -1.02 5.13
N GLN A 193 -19.63 -1.86 4.94
CA GLN A 193 -20.47 -2.36 6.05
C GLN A 193 -19.63 -3.13 7.08
N GLY A 194 -18.67 -3.93 6.62
CA GLY A 194 -17.72 -4.63 7.48
C GLY A 194 -16.86 -3.68 8.31
N ILE A 195 -16.32 -2.62 7.70
CA ILE A 195 -15.51 -1.59 8.38
C ILE A 195 -16.37 -0.87 9.43
N GLN A 196 -17.55 -0.38 9.05
CA GLN A 196 -18.45 0.35 9.96
C GLN A 196 -18.86 -0.51 11.15
N ARG A 197 -19.17 -1.79 10.93
CA ARG A 197 -19.48 -2.74 12.01
C ARG A 197 -18.31 -2.89 12.98
N ARG A 198 -17.10 -3.17 12.48
CA ARG A 198 -15.92 -3.33 13.34
C ARG A 198 -15.59 -2.07 14.12
N PHE A 199 -15.76 -0.89 13.52
CA PHE A 199 -15.55 0.39 14.21
C PHE A 199 -16.55 0.59 15.34
N HIS A 200 -17.82 0.25 15.09
CA HIS A 200 -18.87 0.30 16.11
C HIS A 200 -18.57 -0.68 17.27
N GLU A 201 -18.27 -1.94 16.96
CA GLU A 201 -17.94 -2.97 17.95
C GLU A 201 -16.71 -2.60 18.81
N LYS A 202 -15.73 -1.91 18.22
CA LYS A 202 -14.51 -1.45 18.90
C LYS A 202 -14.67 -0.09 19.61
N GLY A 203 -15.79 0.58 19.47
CA GLY A 203 -16.01 1.92 20.03
C GLY A 203 -15.12 3.01 19.40
N ILE A 204 -14.66 2.80 18.14
CA ILE A 204 -13.91 3.81 17.39
C ILE A 204 -14.86 4.94 17.02
N GLN A 205 -14.55 6.16 17.45
CA GLN A 205 -15.36 7.33 17.17
C GLN A 205 -15.10 7.84 15.76
N VAL A 206 -16.17 8.06 15.00
CA VAL A 206 -16.12 8.72 13.69
C VAL A 206 -16.79 10.08 13.79
N VAL A 207 -16.11 11.13 13.35
CA VAL A 207 -16.62 12.50 13.30
C VAL A 207 -16.71 12.92 11.83
N PRO A 208 -17.89 12.87 11.21
CA PRO A 208 -18.10 13.29 9.84
C PRO A 208 -18.14 14.82 9.73
N PHE A 209 -17.96 15.34 8.51
CA PHE A 209 -17.94 16.76 8.18
C PHE A 209 -16.93 17.55 9.04
N ALA A 210 -15.80 16.93 9.39
CA ALA A 210 -14.80 17.50 10.27
C ALA A 210 -13.40 17.49 9.62
N GLU A 211 -12.69 18.58 9.83
CA GLU A 211 -11.29 18.74 9.46
C GLU A 211 -10.49 19.20 10.68
N PRO A 212 -9.21 18.78 10.83
CA PRO A 212 -8.37 19.28 11.90
C PRO A 212 -8.03 20.75 11.69
N MET A 213 -8.06 21.51 12.77
CA MET A 213 -7.62 22.91 12.78
C MET A 213 -6.51 23.08 13.81
N TRP A 214 -5.50 23.87 13.47
CA TRP A 214 -4.48 24.25 14.43
C TRP A 214 -5.09 25.15 15.53
N SER A 215 -4.64 24.94 16.75
CA SER A 215 -4.89 25.88 17.85
C SER A 215 -3.63 26.02 18.70
N ASP A 216 -3.43 27.19 19.28
CA ASP A 216 -2.26 27.50 20.12
C ASP A 216 -2.14 26.57 21.36
N THR A 217 -3.21 25.86 21.71
CA THR A 217 -3.21 24.87 22.79
C THR A 217 -2.51 23.55 22.40
N MET A 218 -2.17 23.36 21.13
CA MET A 218 -1.46 22.18 20.64
C MET A 218 0.08 22.32 20.74
N GLU A 219 0.59 23.50 21.12
CA GLU A 219 2.02 23.75 21.26
C GLU A 219 2.61 23.31 22.62
N GLY A 220 1.81 22.79 23.52
CA GLY A 220 2.19 22.54 24.92
C GLY A 220 2.12 21.11 25.43
N ASP A 221 1.80 20.11 24.59
CA ASP A 221 1.64 18.71 25.01
C ASP A 221 2.70 17.78 24.39
#